data_6e113db48f04fc93bd67fce9bb17a875
#
_entry.id   6e113db48f04fc93bd67fce9bb17a875
#
_cell.length_a   1.000
_cell.length_b   1.000
_cell.length_c   1.000
_cell.angle_alpha   90.00
_cell.angle_beta   90.00
_cell.angle_gamma   90.00
#
_symmetry.space_group_name_H-M   'P 1'
#
loop_
_entity.id
_entity.type
_entity.pdbx_description
1 polymer ?
#
loop_
_entity_poly.entity_id
_entity_poly.type
_entity_poly.pdbx_seq_one_letter_code
_entity_poly.pdbx_strand_id
1 'polypeptide(L)'
;MKQLMLVPEGGLSNRIYAITSAIGFAKKHNLLLTVFWFKGWEMGAEFHDLFALSPTVENVEIKDANFVDFFKYAKPKKSNFFLPTLYQKLKFDAVYFWHKAHVSVEEWYNLNARANKFYLFHCQNFYGDCEFLKSLSPVNLIQKKINEQLSLLSPDTIGIHIRRADLIAAITQSPLSVFIEKIQQEIDANPEINFYVASDSQEEKERLTAIFGHRIITVENNLKRNTKNGIVDALIELYTLASTKKIYGSFQSTYSTLASEIKGIPLEIMEKTKS
;
A
#
# COMPACT_ATOMS: atom_id res chain seq x y z
N MET A 1 -12.97 6.85 26.80
CA MET A 1 -12.95 6.55 25.36
C MET A 1 -12.48 5.11 25.18
N LYS A 2 -13.13 4.32 24.32
CA LYS A 2 -12.69 2.96 23.99
C LYS A 2 -11.39 3.01 23.18
N GLN A 3 -10.60 1.94 23.25
CA GLN A 3 -9.28 1.86 22.61
C GLN A 3 -9.28 0.83 21.48
N LEU A 4 -8.74 1.21 20.32
CA LEU A 4 -8.46 0.31 19.22
C LEU A 4 -6.94 0.26 18.99
N MET A 5 -6.38 -0.94 19.02
CA MET A 5 -5.01 -1.17 18.61
C MET A 5 -5.01 -1.86 17.25
N LEU A 6 -4.31 -1.27 16.28
CA LEU A 6 -4.08 -1.87 14.97
C LEU A 6 -2.63 -2.35 14.85
N VAL A 7 -2.47 -3.55 14.32
CA VAL A 7 -1.20 -4.04 13.76
C VAL A 7 -1.40 -4.29 12.26
N PRO A 8 -0.91 -3.40 11.37
CA PRO A 8 -1.02 -3.57 9.93
C PRO A 8 -0.02 -4.62 9.43
N GLU A 9 -0.47 -5.53 8.56
CA GLU A 9 0.35 -6.58 7.93
C GLU A 9 0.50 -6.34 6.42
N GLY A 10 1.46 -7.03 5.80
CA GLY A 10 1.71 -7.02 4.36
C GLY A 10 2.64 -5.91 3.91
N GLY A 11 2.70 -5.72 2.59
CA GLY A 11 3.52 -4.68 1.95
C GLY A 11 2.92 -3.27 2.10
N LEU A 12 3.58 -2.31 1.46
CA LEU A 12 3.32 -0.87 1.61
C LEU A 12 1.84 -0.50 1.41
N SER A 13 1.24 -0.89 0.28
CA SER A 13 -0.15 -0.54 -0.04
C SER A 13 -1.15 -1.13 0.95
N ASN A 14 -0.95 -2.39 1.33
CA ASN A 14 -1.82 -3.07 2.28
C ASN A 14 -1.83 -2.38 3.65
N ARG A 15 -0.67 -1.92 4.10
CA ARG A 15 -0.54 -1.20 5.38
C ARG A 15 -1.14 0.19 5.31
N ILE A 16 -0.98 0.91 4.20
CA ILE A 16 -1.64 2.20 3.99
C ILE A 16 -3.15 2.02 4.11
N TYR A 17 -3.72 1.04 3.40
CA TYR A 17 -5.16 0.74 3.49
C TYR A 17 -5.61 0.38 4.91
N ALA A 18 -4.88 -0.49 5.61
CA ALA A 18 -5.25 -0.88 6.97
C ALA A 18 -5.23 0.30 7.95
N ILE A 19 -4.23 1.19 7.85
CA ILE A 19 -4.11 2.36 8.73
C ILE A 19 -5.21 3.38 8.42
N THR A 20 -5.40 3.73 7.16
CA THR A 20 -6.40 4.73 6.75
C THR A 20 -7.82 4.26 7.05
N SER A 21 -8.12 2.97 6.85
CA SER A 21 -9.37 2.35 7.31
C SER A 21 -9.54 2.43 8.81
N ALA A 22 -8.48 2.16 9.59
CA ALA A 22 -8.57 2.23 11.05
C ALA A 22 -8.76 3.67 11.54
N ILE A 23 -8.18 4.67 10.88
CA ILE A 23 -8.40 6.10 11.17
C ILE A 23 -9.89 6.44 10.96
N GLY A 24 -10.45 6.09 9.80
CA GLY A 24 -11.87 6.31 9.51
C GLY A 24 -12.80 5.60 10.49
N PHE A 25 -12.50 4.34 10.79
CA PHE A 25 -13.25 3.55 11.76
C PHE A 25 -13.19 4.13 13.16
N ALA A 26 -11.99 4.54 13.62
CA ALA A 26 -11.80 5.15 14.92
C ALA A 26 -12.54 6.49 15.05
N LYS A 27 -12.53 7.30 14.00
CA LYS A 27 -13.29 8.55 13.91
C LYS A 27 -14.80 8.30 14.05
N LYS A 28 -15.36 7.36 13.28
CA LYS A 28 -16.79 6.99 13.33
C LYS A 28 -17.23 6.57 14.72
N HIS A 29 -16.44 5.72 15.37
CA HIS A 29 -16.80 5.10 16.64
C HIS A 29 -16.24 5.82 17.87
N ASN A 30 -15.61 7.00 17.68
CA ASN A 30 -14.98 7.79 18.74
C ASN A 30 -14.01 6.98 19.60
N LEU A 31 -13.01 6.35 18.96
CA LEU A 31 -12.01 5.49 19.58
C LEU A 31 -10.65 6.20 19.65
N LEU A 32 -9.85 5.83 20.67
CA LEU A 32 -8.41 6.09 20.67
C LEU A 32 -7.73 5.01 19.83
N LEU A 33 -7.09 5.39 18.74
CA LEU A 33 -6.37 4.47 17.86
C LEU A 33 -4.88 4.49 18.18
N THR A 34 -4.31 3.32 18.45
CA THR A 34 -2.86 3.11 18.51
C THR A 34 -2.46 2.11 17.43
N VAL A 35 -1.55 2.49 16.55
CA VAL A 35 -1.00 1.62 15.50
C VAL A 35 0.41 1.19 15.89
N PHE A 36 0.70 -0.10 15.85
CA PHE A 36 2.05 -0.64 15.99
C PHE A 36 2.60 -1.08 14.63
N TRP A 37 3.56 -0.32 14.10
CA TRP A 37 4.21 -0.61 12.82
C TRP A 37 5.44 -1.46 13.04
N PHE A 38 5.40 -2.71 12.56
CA PHE A 38 6.51 -3.64 12.64
C PHE A 38 7.31 -3.67 11.34
N LYS A 39 8.63 -3.56 11.42
CA LYS A 39 9.51 -3.92 10.31
C LYS A 39 9.52 -5.44 10.12
N GLY A 40 9.76 -5.88 8.88
CA GLY A 40 9.82 -7.29 8.53
C GLY A 40 10.22 -7.51 7.09
N TRP A 41 10.04 -8.73 6.61
CA TRP A 41 10.43 -9.11 5.26
C TRP A 41 9.78 -8.27 4.15
N GLU A 42 8.52 -7.89 4.32
CA GLU A 42 7.76 -7.12 3.33
C GLU A 42 7.81 -5.61 3.57
N MET A 43 8.45 -5.17 4.67
CA MET A 43 8.46 -3.79 5.13
C MET A 43 9.75 -3.48 5.89
N GLY A 44 10.77 -3.03 5.18
CA GLY A 44 12.09 -2.74 5.74
C GLY A 44 12.26 -1.34 6.36
N ALA A 45 11.24 -0.47 6.24
CA ALA A 45 11.25 0.89 6.77
C ALA A 45 10.37 1.03 8.01
N GLU A 46 10.67 1.99 8.86
CA GLU A 46 9.79 2.47 9.92
C GLU A 46 8.68 3.37 9.36
N PHE A 47 7.58 3.54 10.09
CA PHE A 47 6.49 4.41 9.65
C PHE A 47 6.97 5.85 9.51
N HIS A 48 7.69 6.36 10.51
CA HIS A 48 8.18 7.74 10.54
C HIS A 48 9.33 8.02 9.56
N ASP A 49 9.91 6.98 8.95
CA ASP A 49 10.80 7.11 7.81
C ASP A 49 10.05 7.50 6.52
N LEU A 50 8.76 7.19 6.45
CA LEU A 50 7.94 7.24 5.24
C LEU A 50 6.88 8.33 5.30
N PHE A 51 6.17 8.43 6.43
CA PHE A 51 4.94 9.21 6.55
C PHE A 51 4.92 10.13 7.76
N ALA A 52 4.17 11.21 7.61
CA ALA A 52 3.63 12.01 8.68
C ALA A 52 2.10 11.90 8.70
N LEU A 53 1.52 11.95 9.90
CA LEU A 53 0.08 12.10 10.06
C LEU A 53 -0.34 13.52 9.75
N SER A 54 -1.49 13.68 9.08
CA SER A 54 -2.11 15.00 8.91
C SER A 54 -2.43 15.61 10.28
N PRO A 55 -2.18 16.92 10.49
CA PRO A 55 -2.54 17.61 11.73
C PRO A 55 -4.05 17.57 12.06
N THR A 56 -4.89 17.25 11.10
CA THR A 56 -6.35 17.13 11.26
C THR A 56 -6.79 15.78 11.83
N VAL A 57 -5.86 14.83 11.97
CA VAL A 57 -6.14 13.50 12.51
C VAL A 57 -6.00 13.54 14.04
N GLU A 58 -7.10 13.40 14.73
CA GLU A 58 -7.15 13.41 16.20
C GLU A 58 -7.27 11.99 16.75
N ASN A 59 -6.82 11.80 18.01
CA ASN A 59 -6.94 10.55 18.76
C ASN A 59 -6.25 9.35 18.08
N VAL A 60 -5.19 9.59 17.32
CA VAL A 60 -4.40 8.57 16.63
C VAL A 60 -2.93 8.70 17.00
N GLU A 61 -2.33 7.60 17.41
CA GLU A 61 -0.90 7.46 17.68
C GLU A 61 -0.34 6.32 16.84
N ILE A 62 0.75 6.55 16.09
CA ILE A 62 1.46 5.51 15.36
C ILE A 62 2.85 5.34 15.97
N LYS A 63 3.20 4.10 16.31
CA LYS A 63 4.45 3.71 16.94
C LYS A 63 5.26 2.79 16.05
N ASP A 64 6.51 3.13 15.81
CA ASP A 64 7.47 2.18 15.29
C ASP A 64 7.78 1.16 16.38
N ALA A 65 7.42 -0.10 16.12
CA ALA A 65 7.44 -1.16 17.11
C ALA A 65 8.88 -1.61 17.41
N ASN A 66 9.18 -1.75 18.68
CA ASN A 66 10.47 -2.22 19.17
C ASN A 66 10.49 -3.73 19.46
N PHE A 67 11.63 -4.23 19.94
CA PHE A 67 11.82 -5.64 20.27
C PHE A 67 10.83 -6.17 21.33
N VAL A 68 10.49 -5.37 22.33
CA VAL A 68 9.53 -5.77 23.39
C VAL A 68 8.12 -5.86 22.83
N ASP A 69 7.74 -4.95 21.95
CA ASP A 69 6.45 -4.93 21.27
C ASP A 69 6.24 -6.19 20.42
N PHE A 70 7.32 -6.72 19.85
CA PHE A 70 7.29 -7.97 19.07
C PHE A 70 6.74 -9.16 19.85
N PHE A 71 7.03 -9.25 21.16
CA PHE A 71 6.53 -10.32 22.02
C PHE A 71 5.15 -10.03 22.62
N LYS A 72 4.66 -8.80 22.50
CA LYS A 72 3.36 -8.39 23.04
C LYS A 72 2.28 -8.28 21.99
N TYR A 73 2.59 -7.59 20.89
CA TYR A 73 1.58 -7.11 19.94
C TYR A 73 1.69 -7.71 18.54
N ALA A 74 2.84 -8.28 18.15
CA ALA A 74 2.98 -8.87 16.83
C ALA A 74 2.05 -10.08 16.64
N LYS A 75 1.90 -10.52 15.38
CA LYS A 75 1.24 -11.79 15.05
C LYS A 75 1.90 -12.95 15.79
N PRO A 76 1.16 -13.80 16.48
CA PRO A 76 1.72 -14.99 17.13
C PRO A 76 2.39 -15.94 16.13
N LYS A 77 3.65 -16.28 16.37
CA LYS A 77 4.46 -17.19 15.53
C LYS A 77 5.60 -17.82 16.32
N LYS A 78 6.28 -18.83 15.74
CA LYS A 78 7.39 -19.51 16.42
C LYS A 78 8.50 -18.56 16.90
N SER A 79 8.87 -17.55 16.11
CA SER A 79 9.95 -16.61 16.43
C SER A 79 9.63 -15.67 17.60
N ASN A 80 8.40 -15.57 18.06
CA ASN A 80 8.01 -14.88 19.30
C ASN A 80 7.41 -15.82 20.33
N PHE A 81 7.70 -17.13 20.23
CA PHE A 81 7.26 -18.19 21.14
C PHE A 81 5.74 -18.19 21.40
N PHE A 82 4.94 -17.68 20.46
CA PHE A 82 3.50 -17.47 20.62
C PHE A 82 3.09 -16.63 21.85
N LEU A 83 4.02 -15.95 22.50
CA LEU A 83 3.75 -15.09 23.67
C LEU A 83 2.69 -14.02 23.42
N PRO A 84 2.61 -13.40 22.23
CA PRO A 84 1.55 -12.43 21.93
C PRO A 84 0.14 -13.02 22.14
N THR A 85 -0.08 -14.31 21.93
CA THR A 85 -1.40 -14.93 22.17
C THR A 85 -1.87 -14.76 23.61
N LEU A 86 -0.98 -15.02 24.56
CA LEU A 86 -1.31 -14.87 25.98
C LEU A 86 -1.50 -13.40 26.34
N TYR A 87 -0.55 -12.55 25.92
CA TYR A 87 -0.60 -11.13 26.23
C TYR A 87 -1.85 -10.47 25.66
N GLN A 88 -2.19 -10.75 24.39
CA GLN A 88 -3.37 -10.19 23.73
C GLN A 88 -4.67 -10.61 24.43
N LYS A 89 -4.79 -11.90 24.83
CA LYS A 89 -5.95 -12.39 25.59
C LYS A 89 -6.12 -11.74 26.97
N LEU A 90 -5.01 -11.36 27.61
CA LEU A 90 -5.05 -10.69 28.92
C LEU A 90 -5.26 -9.18 28.81
N LYS A 91 -4.81 -8.57 27.73
CA LYS A 91 -4.78 -7.10 27.56
C LYS A 91 -6.01 -6.54 26.88
N PHE A 92 -6.62 -7.31 25.95
CA PHE A 92 -7.73 -6.87 25.12
C PHE A 92 -8.99 -7.66 25.40
N ASP A 93 -10.12 -6.97 25.38
CA ASP A 93 -11.43 -7.58 25.60
C ASP A 93 -11.92 -8.29 24.33
N ALA A 94 -11.51 -7.80 23.15
CA ALA A 94 -11.84 -8.37 21.85
C ALA A 94 -10.63 -8.35 20.91
N VAL A 95 -10.40 -9.48 20.22
CA VAL A 95 -9.25 -9.70 19.33
C VAL A 95 -9.74 -10.14 17.95
N TYR A 96 -9.25 -9.49 16.88
CA TYR A 96 -9.57 -9.77 15.50
C TYR A 96 -8.32 -10.05 14.67
N PHE A 97 -8.33 -11.17 13.95
CA PHE A 97 -7.34 -11.52 12.95
C PHE A 97 -8.03 -11.73 11.61
N TRP A 98 -7.79 -10.85 10.64
CA TRP A 98 -8.45 -10.86 9.34
C TRP A 98 -8.48 -12.23 8.64
N HIS A 99 -7.38 -13.01 8.73
CA HIS A 99 -7.23 -14.32 8.10
C HIS A 99 -7.97 -15.46 8.82
N LYS A 100 -8.57 -15.20 9.97
CA LYS A 100 -9.38 -16.15 10.78
C LYS A 100 -10.81 -15.68 10.98
N ALA A 101 -11.11 -14.46 10.54
CA ALA A 101 -12.41 -13.88 10.76
C ALA A 101 -13.42 -14.37 9.70
N HIS A 102 -14.66 -14.60 10.14
CA HIS A 102 -15.79 -14.93 9.30
C HIS A 102 -16.79 -13.78 9.18
N VAL A 103 -16.52 -12.68 9.84
CA VAL A 103 -17.35 -11.47 9.87
C VAL A 103 -16.52 -10.25 9.55
N SER A 104 -17.15 -9.16 9.13
CA SER A 104 -16.48 -7.88 8.89
C SER A 104 -15.96 -7.26 10.20
N VAL A 105 -15.05 -6.29 10.10
CA VAL A 105 -14.56 -5.53 11.27
C VAL A 105 -15.71 -4.78 11.96
N GLU A 106 -16.63 -4.22 11.19
CA GLU A 106 -17.80 -3.51 11.71
C GLU A 106 -18.72 -4.47 12.49
N GLU A 107 -19.04 -5.63 11.95
CA GLU A 107 -19.87 -6.63 12.60
C GLU A 107 -19.19 -7.17 13.87
N TRP A 108 -17.89 -7.49 13.80
CA TRP A 108 -17.11 -7.91 14.96
C TRP A 108 -17.14 -6.86 16.07
N TYR A 109 -16.97 -5.58 15.74
CA TYR A 109 -17.04 -4.50 16.70
C TYR A 109 -18.40 -4.43 17.39
N ASN A 110 -19.48 -4.54 16.62
CA ASN A 110 -20.86 -4.51 17.13
C ASN A 110 -21.16 -5.71 18.03
N LEU A 111 -20.70 -6.93 17.66
CA LEU A 111 -20.82 -8.13 18.48
C LEU A 111 -20.08 -7.99 19.83
N ASN A 112 -19.05 -7.18 19.89
CA ASN A 112 -18.25 -6.88 21.10
C ASN A 112 -18.56 -5.51 21.70
N ALA A 113 -19.79 -5.02 21.59
CA ALA A 113 -20.17 -3.65 21.99
C ALA A 113 -19.85 -3.29 23.46
N ARG A 114 -19.74 -4.29 24.35
CA ARG A 114 -19.38 -4.10 25.77
C ARG A 114 -17.86 -4.00 25.99
N ALA A 115 -17.04 -4.35 25.03
CA ALA A 115 -15.59 -4.26 25.11
C ALA A 115 -15.11 -2.81 25.15
N ASN A 116 -13.99 -2.57 25.81
CA ASN A 116 -13.33 -1.26 25.89
C ASN A 116 -11.98 -1.26 25.19
N LYS A 117 -11.34 -2.42 25.05
CA LYS A 117 -10.01 -2.58 24.44
C LYS A 117 -10.05 -3.60 23.31
N PHE A 118 -9.86 -3.12 22.10
CA PHE A 118 -9.92 -3.89 20.87
C PHE A 118 -8.52 -4.07 20.30
N TYR A 119 -8.20 -5.28 19.82
CA TYR A 119 -7.00 -5.58 19.05
C TYR A 119 -7.39 -6.02 17.64
N LEU A 120 -6.84 -5.35 16.63
CA LEU A 120 -7.10 -5.59 15.22
C LEU A 120 -5.79 -5.88 14.48
N PHE A 121 -5.69 -7.06 13.86
CA PHE A 121 -4.62 -7.44 12.95
C PHE A 121 -5.19 -7.50 11.53
N HIS A 122 -4.79 -6.57 10.65
CA HIS A 122 -5.40 -6.41 9.33
C HIS A 122 -4.41 -5.99 8.25
N CYS A 123 -4.73 -6.25 6.96
CA CYS A 123 -3.86 -5.96 5.84
C CYS A 123 -4.56 -5.34 4.62
N GLN A 124 -5.84 -4.96 4.75
CA GLN A 124 -6.64 -4.48 3.61
C GLN A 124 -7.50 -3.27 4.01
N ASN A 125 -8.12 -2.64 3.00
CA ASN A 125 -9.20 -1.71 3.27
C ASN A 125 -10.39 -2.47 3.88
N PHE A 126 -10.86 -2.04 5.04
CA PHE A 126 -11.98 -2.64 5.74
C PHE A 126 -13.04 -1.61 6.16
N TYR A 127 -12.74 -0.33 5.98
CA TYR A 127 -13.65 0.74 6.33
C TYR A 127 -13.39 2.03 5.53
N GLY A 128 -14.46 2.62 5.05
CA GLY A 128 -14.46 3.96 4.45
C GLY A 128 -13.95 3.99 3.02
N ASP A 129 -14.10 5.15 2.45
CA ASP A 129 -13.65 5.50 1.12
C ASP A 129 -12.22 6.08 1.15
N CYS A 130 -11.69 6.40 -0.01
CA CYS A 130 -10.35 6.95 -0.21
C CYS A 130 -10.09 8.29 0.49
N GLU A 131 -11.10 8.94 1.09
CA GLU A 131 -10.94 10.22 1.78
C GLU A 131 -9.89 10.18 2.89
N PHE A 132 -9.79 9.02 3.59
CA PHE A 132 -8.83 8.83 4.67
C PHE A 132 -7.39 8.61 4.19
N LEU A 133 -7.15 8.39 2.90
CA LEU A 133 -5.79 8.34 2.33
C LEU A 133 -5.03 9.65 2.57
N LYS A 134 -5.74 10.78 2.63
CA LYS A 134 -5.18 12.11 2.93
C LYS A 134 -4.72 12.26 4.38
N SER A 135 -5.02 11.30 5.25
CA SER A 135 -4.52 11.27 6.63
C SER A 135 -3.03 11.02 6.74
N LEU A 136 -2.44 10.44 5.68
CA LEU A 136 -1.00 10.17 5.57
C LEU A 136 -0.40 11.00 4.45
N SER A 137 0.74 11.62 4.73
CA SER A 137 1.55 12.31 3.71
C SER A 137 2.99 11.82 3.77
N PRO A 138 3.69 11.72 2.62
CA PRO A 138 5.12 11.44 2.63
C PRO A 138 5.89 12.48 3.43
N VAL A 139 6.95 12.06 4.16
CA VAL A 139 7.83 13.00 4.85
C VAL A 139 8.53 13.91 3.84
N ASN A 140 8.94 15.13 4.27
CA ASN A 140 9.46 16.16 3.40
C ASN A 140 10.59 15.71 2.46
N LEU A 141 11.50 14.85 2.95
CA LEU A 141 12.59 14.32 2.13
C LEU A 141 12.09 13.45 0.97
N ILE A 142 11.09 12.62 1.22
CA ILE A 142 10.46 11.78 0.20
C ILE A 142 9.63 12.65 -0.75
N GLN A 143 8.88 13.62 -0.23
CA GLN A 143 8.10 14.55 -1.04
C GLN A 143 8.99 15.33 -2.03
N LYS A 144 10.18 15.73 -1.61
CA LYS A 144 11.16 16.37 -2.52
C LYS A 144 11.53 15.45 -3.68
N LYS A 145 11.85 14.19 -3.40
CA LYS A 145 12.18 13.20 -4.44
C LYS A 145 10.99 12.89 -5.37
N ILE A 146 9.78 12.85 -4.83
CA ILE A 146 8.57 12.74 -5.64
C ILE A 146 8.48 13.92 -6.60
N ASN A 147 8.66 15.15 -6.11
CA ASN A 147 8.61 16.34 -6.96
C ASN A 147 9.69 16.34 -8.06
N GLU A 148 10.89 15.83 -7.75
CA GLU A 148 11.96 15.63 -8.73
C GLU A 148 11.53 14.65 -9.84
N GLN A 149 10.86 13.54 -9.50
CA GLN A 149 10.34 12.62 -10.52
C GLN A 149 9.15 13.21 -11.29
N LEU A 150 8.28 13.96 -10.63
CA LEU A 150 7.16 14.63 -11.30
C LEU A 150 7.62 15.61 -12.37
N SER A 151 8.80 16.22 -12.23
CA SER A 151 9.35 17.13 -13.26
C SER A 151 9.72 16.43 -14.56
N LEU A 152 9.80 15.10 -14.57
CA LEU A 152 10.03 14.29 -15.79
C LEU A 152 8.74 13.98 -16.55
N LEU A 153 7.58 14.20 -15.94
CA LEU A 153 6.28 13.87 -16.50
C LEU A 153 5.69 15.06 -17.26
N SER A 154 5.04 14.77 -18.38
CA SER A 154 4.11 15.71 -19.02
C SER A 154 2.68 15.50 -18.49
N PRO A 155 1.75 16.47 -18.64
CA PRO A 155 0.36 16.31 -18.24
C PRO A 155 -0.36 15.11 -18.88
N ASP A 156 0.10 14.68 -20.05
CA ASP A 156 -0.47 13.56 -20.78
C ASP A 156 0.21 12.22 -20.49
N THR A 157 1.27 12.17 -19.67
CA THR A 157 1.99 10.94 -19.34
C THR A 157 1.04 9.89 -18.76
N ILE A 158 1.08 8.67 -19.29
CA ILE A 158 0.30 7.51 -18.83
C ILE A 158 1.16 6.67 -17.88
N GLY A 159 0.59 6.26 -16.75
CA GLY A 159 1.22 5.35 -15.83
C GLY A 159 1.06 3.89 -16.23
N ILE A 160 2.14 3.12 -16.15
CA ILE A 160 2.15 1.67 -16.34
C ILE A 160 2.64 1.03 -15.05
N HIS A 161 1.85 0.12 -14.47
CA HIS A 161 2.31 -0.64 -13.30
C HIS A 161 2.31 -2.14 -13.58
N ILE A 162 3.51 -2.75 -13.57
CA ILE A 162 3.72 -4.16 -13.86
C ILE A 162 4.18 -4.89 -12.59
N ARG A 163 3.34 -5.82 -12.11
CA ARG A 163 3.61 -6.65 -10.95
C ARG A 163 4.15 -8.02 -11.35
N ARG A 164 5.32 -8.45 -10.79
CA ARG A 164 5.97 -9.71 -11.14
C ARG A 164 6.36 -10.56 -9.94
N ALA A 165 6.97 -9.99 -8.89
CA ALA A 165 7.77 -10.73 -7.91
C ALA A 165 7.06 -11.91 -7.23
N ASP A 166 5.84 -11.75 -6.72
CA ASP A 166 5.20 -12.75 -5.84
C ASP A 166 3.73 -13.05 -6.18
N LEU A 167 3.16 -12.35 -7.16
CA LEU A 167 1.74 -12.49 -7.53
C LEU A 167 1.61 -13.28 -8.84
N ILE A 168 1.59 -14.62 -8.75
CA ILE A 168 1.48 -15.53 -9.91
C ILE A 168 0.25 -15.18 -10.77
N ALA A 169 -0.88 -14.81 -10.14
CA ALA A 169 -2.08 -14.41 -10.84
C ALA A 169 -1.85 -13.18 -11.73
N ALA A 170 -1.09 -12.17 -11.25
CA ALA A 170 -0.75 -11.00 -12.05
C ALA A 170 0.15 -11.37 -13.22
N ILE A 171 1.15 -12.23 -13.02
CA ILE A 171 2.05 -12.69 -14.09
C ILE A 171 1.26 -13.39 -15.19
N THR A 172 0.31 -14.26 -14.82
CA THR A 172 -0.46 -15.07 -15.76
C THR A 172 -1.52 -14.25 -16.48
N GLN A 173 -2.28 -13.42 -15.78
CA GLN A 173 -3.40 -12.65 -16.34
C GLN A 173 -2.95 -11.36 -17.02
N SER A 174 -1.87 -10.75 -16.55
CA SER A 174 -1.31 -9.50 -17.08
C SER A 174 0.12 -9.70 -17.62
N PRO A 175 0.33 -10.55 -18.65
CA PRO A 175 1.65 -10.72 -19.26
C PRO A 175 2.13 -9.42 -19.89
N LEU A 176 3.43 -9.28 -20.14
CA LEU A 176 4.01 -8.08 -20.75
C LEU A 176 3.38 -7.74 -22.11
N SER A 177 2.98 -8.76 -22.89
CA SER A 177 2.38 -8.57 -24.21
C SER A 177 1.15 -7.66 -24.20
N VAL A 178 0.26 -7.79 -23.19
CA VAL A 178 -0.94 -6.93 -23.13
C VAL A 178 -0.60 -5.47 -22.85
N PHE A 179 0.49 -5.21 -22.11
CA PHE A 179 0.99 -3.84 -21.91
C PHE A 179 1.63 -3.30 -23.19
N ILE A 180 2.44 -4.12 -23.90
CA ILE A 180 3.06 -3.73 -25.16
C ILE A 180 2.00 -3.35 -26.20
N GLU A 181 0.96 -4.19 -26.39
CA GLU A 181 -0.15 -3.92 -27.29
C GLU A 181 -0.87 -2.62 -26.93
N LYS A 182 -1.14 -2.40 -25.64
CA LYS A 182 -1.83 -1.20 -25.17
C LYS A 182 -0.98 0.07 -25.35
N ILE A 183 0.31 0.00 -25.03
CA ILE A 183 1.25 1.11 -25.26
C ILE A 183 1.29 1.47 -26.75
N GLN A 184 1.35 0.47 -27.66
CA GLN A 184 1.34 0.71 -29.08
C GLN A 184 0.06 1.40 -29.55
N GLN A 185 -1.12 0.97 -29.05
CA GLN A 185 -2.40 1.61 -29.35
C GLN A 185 -2.44 3.08 -28.91
N GLU A 186 -1.89 3.40 -27.74
CA GLU A 186 -1.81 4.80 -27.26
C GLU A 186 -0.86 5.65 -28.11
N ILE A 187 0.27 5.07 -28.58
CA ILE A 187 1.22 5.73 -29.47
C ILE A 187 0.58 5.99 -30.84
N ASP A 188 -0.16 5.01 -31.37
CA ASP A 188 -0.86 5.15 -32.66
C ASP A 188 -1.92 6.27 -32.61
N ALA A 189 -2.58 6.44 -31.44
CA ALA A 189 -3.56 7.49 -31.23
C ALA A 189 -2.92 8.86 -30.94
N ASN A 190 -1.77 8.90 -30.26
CA ASN A 190 -1.02 10.12 -29.95
C ASN A 190 0.50 9.85 -29.99
N PRO A 191 1.16 10.21 -31.13
CA PRO A 191 2.59 9.97 -31.29
C PRO A 191 3.53 10.66 -30.30
N GLU A 192 3.07 11.66 -29.54
CA GLU A 192 3.88 12.38 -28.55
C GLU A 192 3.70 11.85 -27.12
N ILE A 193 2.92 10.77 -26.93
CA ILE A 193 2.61 10.23 -25.61
C ILE A 193 3.85 9.59 -24.97
N ASN A 194 4.00 9.79 -23.66
CA ASN A 194 5.02 9.16 -22.83
C ASN A 194 4.40 8.30 -21.74
N PHE A 195 5.18 7.33 -21.24
CA PHE A 195 4.74 6.36 -20.25
C PHE A 195 5.69 6.34 -19.06
N TYR A 196 5.15 6.53 -17.85
CA TYR A 196 5.88 6.29 -16.63
C TYR A 196 5.71 4.84 -16.19
N VAL A 197 6.81 4.07 -16.11
CA VAL A 197 6.78 2.65 -15.80
C VAL A 197 7.25 2.38 -14.38
N ALA A 198 6.33 1.89 -13.55
CA ALA A 198 6.55 1.37 -12.22
C ALA A 198 6.53 -0.17 -12.26
N SER A 199 7.54 -0.84 -11.71
CA SER A 199 7.59 -2.31 -11.65
C SER A 199 8.51 -2.80 -10.54
N ASP A 200 8.18 -3.95 -9.97
CA ASP A 200 9.07 -4.72 -9.09
C ASP A 200 10.01 -5.68 -9.86
N SER A 201 10.10 -5.54 -11.19
CA SER A 201 11.02 -6.25 -12.08
C SER A 201 11.80 -5.26 -12.92
N GLN A 202 13.11 -5.23 -12.74
CA GLN A 202 14.01 -4.43 -13.57
C GLN A 202 14.02 -4.91 -15.01
N GLU A 203 13.93 -6.23 -15.25
CA GLU A 203 13.85 -6.82 -16.58
C GLU A 203 12.68 -6.26 -17.41
N GLU A 204 11.48 -6.11 -16.80
CA GLU A 204 10.32 -5.59 -17.51
C GLU A 204 10.48 -4.11 -17.88
N LYS A 205 11.13 -3.32 -17.02
CA LYS A 205 11.47 -1.92 -17.31
C LYS A 205 12.41 -1.83 -18.51
N GLU A 206 13.47 -2.65 -18.52
CA GLU A 206 14.47 -2.69 -19.60
C GLU A 206 13.84 -3.15 -20.93
N ARG A 207 12.98 -4.17 -20.91
CA ARG A 207 12.29 -4.67 -22.10
C ARG A 207 11.40 -3.61 -22.72
N LEU A 208 10.61 -2.88 -21.92
CA LEU A 208 9.78 -1.80 -22.43
C LEU A 208 10.63 -0.65 -22.99
N THR A 209 11.72 -0.30 -22.31
CA THR A 209 12.65 0.72 -22.79
C THR A 209 13.33 0.32 -24.11
N ALA A 210 13.68 -0.96 -24.26
CA ALA A 210 14.26 -1.46 -25.50
C ALA A 210 13.27 -1.38 -26.71
N ILE A 211 11.95 -1.57 -26.44
CA ILE A 211 10.93 -1.54 -27.48
C ILE A 211 10.52 -0.10 -27.85
N PHE A 212 10.28 0.77 -26.83
CA PHE A 212 9.65 2.08 -27.01
C PHE A 212 10.60 3.26 -26.81
N GLY A 213 11.86 3.01 -26.45
CA GLY A 213 12.92 4.00 -26.34
C GLY A 213 12.61 5.15 -25.38
N HIS A 214 12.82 6.37 -25.85
CA HIS A 214 12.66 7.61 -25.07
C HIS A 214 11.24 7.87 -24.55
N ARG A 215 10.24 7.14 -25.01
CA ARG A 215 8.85 7.25 -24.53
C ARG A 215 8.67 6.65 -23.15
N ILE A 216 9.58 5.77 -22.73
CA ILE A 216 9.54 5.14 -21.42
C ILE A 216 10.33 5.98 -20.43
N ILE A 217 9.62 6.46 -19.43
CA ILE A 217 10.17 7.14 -18.26
C ILE A 217 10.19 6.13 -17.11
N THR A 218 11.37 5.74 -16.66
CA THR A 218 11.54 4.83 -15.52
C THR A 218 12.76 5.26 -14.70
N VAL A 219 12.78 4.86 -13.43
CA VAL A 219 13.86 5.16 -12.50
C VAL A 219 14.47 3.85 -12.00
N GLU A 220 15.79 3.82 -11.88
CA GLU A 220 16.46 2.73 -11.19
C GLU A 220 16.11 2.78 -9.70
N ASN A 221 15.52 1.70 -9.20
CA ASN A 221 15.05 1.60 -7.83
C ASN A 221 15.67 0.40 -7.12
N ASN A 222 15.82 0.52 -5.80
CA ASN A 222 16.11 -0.63 -4.96
C ASN A 222 14.81 -1.43 -4.76
N LEU A 223 14.71 -2.59 -5.43
CA LEU A 223 13.50 -3.42 -5.39
C LEU A 223 13.39 -4.30 -4.12
N LYS A 224 14.35 -4.18 -3.18
CA LYS A 224 14.39 -5.00 -1.96
C LYS A 224 13.44 -4.45 -0.89
N ARG A 225 12.27 -5.04 -0.75
CA ARG A 225 11.24 -4.62 0.23
C ARG A 225 11.65 -4.75 1.69
N ASN A 226 12.66 -5.57 1.99
CA ASN A 226 13.20 -5.75 3.34
C ASN A 226 14.23 -4.68 3.73
N THR A 227 14.43 -3.66 2.90
CA THR A 227 15.33 -2.53 3.15
C THR A 227 14.57 -1.22 3.21
N LYS A 228 15.06 -0.27 4.02
CA LYS A 228 14.50 1.10 4.09
C LYS A 228 14.47 1.75 2.71
N ASN A 229 15.60 1.73 2.00
CA ASN A 229 15.70 2.38 0.68
C ASN A 229 14.72 1.77 -0.32
N GLY A 230 14.55 0.44 -0.34
CA GLY A 230 13.60 -0.18 -1.25
C GLY A 230 12.15 0.20 -0.98
N ILE A 231 11.76 0.40 0.28
CA ILE A 231 10.41 0.90 0.62
C ILE A 231 10.28 2.40 0.30
N VAL A 232 11.30 3.20 0.54
CA VAL A 232 11.33 4.62 0.17
C VAL A 232 11.17 4.78 -1.34
N ASP A 233 11.92 4.02 -2.14
CA ASP A 233 11.84 4.07 -3.60
C ASP A 233 10.45 3.62 -4.10
N ALA A 234 9.88 2.55 -3.50
CA ALA A 234 8.53 2.12 -3.81
C ALA A 234 7.47 3.19 -3.46
N LEU A 235 7.67 3.95 -2.38
CA LEU A 235 6.76 5.03 -2.01
C LEU A 235 6.85 6.21 -2.99
N ILE A 236 8.06 6.57 -3.42
CA ILE A 236 8.28 7.62 -4.43
C ILE A 236 7.61 7.21 -5.74
N GLU A 237 7.85 5.98 -6.19
CA GLU A 237 7.26 5.42 -7.41
C GLU A 237 5.73 5.39 -7.35
N LEU A 238 5.13 5.04 -6.18
CA LEU A 238 3.69 5.06 -5.95
C LEU A 238 3.07 6.45 -6.18
N TYR A 239 3.64 7.47 -5.56
CA TYR A 239 3.12 8.84 -5.67
C TYR A 239 3.38 9.46 -7.04
N THR A 240 4.46 9.07 -7.71
CA THR A 240 4.74 9.47 -9.10
C THR A 240 3.71 8.83 -10.05
N LEU A 241 3.46 7.53 -9.90
CA LEU A 241 2.43 6.82 -10.65
C LEU A 241 1.03 7.42 -10.43
N ALA A 242 0.69 7.75 -9.18
CA ALA A 242 -0.56 8.42 -8.82
C ALA A 242 -0.73 9.80 -9.47
N SER A 243 0.35 10.39 -10.02
CA SER A 243 0.35 11.72 -10.63
C SER A 243 0.30 11.69 -12.16
N THR A 244 0.14 10.53 -12.76
CA THR A 244 -0.04 10.37 -14.20
C THR A 244 -1.51 10.62 -14.60
N LYS A 245 -1.77 10.73 -15.90
CA LYS A 245 -3.11 11.01 -16.44
C LYS A 245 -4.11 9.87 -16.18
N LYS A 246 -3.65 8.62 -16.28
CA LYS A 246 -4.35 7.36 -16.02
C LYS A 246 -3.34 6.26 -15.79
N ILE A 247 -3.78 5.13 -15.24
CA ILE A 247 -2.90 3.97 -14.97
C ILE A 247 -3.39 2.75 -15.73
N TYR A 248 -2.46 2.03 -16.36
CA TYR A 248 -2.61 0.65 -16.79
C TYR A 248 -1.95 -0.26 -15.77
N GLY A 249 -2.74 -1.01 -15.02
CA GLY A 249 -2.29 -1.78 -13.86
C GLY A 249 -2.36 -3.29 -14.06
N SER A 250 -1.56 -4.03 -13.31
CA SER A 250 -1.61 -5.50 -13.29
C SER A 250 -2.81 -6.01 -12.48
N PHE A 251 -3.33 -7.17 -12.88
CA PHE A 251 -4.40 -7.90 -12.24
C PHE A 251 -4.16 -8.09 -10.72
N GLN A 252 -5.18 -7.84 -9.91
CA GLN A 252 -5.18 -7.96 -8.45
C GLN A 252 -4.06 -7.19 -7.73
N SER A 253 -3.50 -6.15 -8.33
CA SER A 253 -2.46 -5.35 -7.70
C SER A 253 -3.05 -4.22 -6.84
N THR A 254 -2.97 -4.37 -5.52
CA THR A 254 -3.34 -3.31 -4.57
C THR A 254 -2.50 -2.03 -4.73
N TYR A 255 -1.32 -2.12 -5.32
CA TYR A 255 -0.46 -0.97 -5.57
C TYR A 255 -1.02 -0.07 -6.68
N SER A 256 -1.48 -0.65 -7.82
CA SER A 256 -2.13 0.11 -8.88
C SER A 256 -3.42 0.77 -8.40
N THR A 257 -4.22 0.02 -7.62
CA THR A 257 -5.47 0.52 -7.05
C THR A 257 -5.21 1.71 -6.11
N LEU A 258 -4.26 1.57 -5.20
CA LEU A 258 -3.89 2.65 -4.28
C LEU A 258 -3.37 3.89 -5.02
N ALA A 259 -2.50 3.70 -6.04
CA ALA A 259 -2.01 4.81 -6.86
C ALA A 259 -3.15 5.60 -7.52
N SER A 260 -4.12 4.89 -8.10
CA SER A 260 -5.33 5.48 -8.68
C SER A 260 -6.14 6.27 -7.63
N GLU A 261 -6.37 5.70 -6.46
CA GLU A 261 -7.19 6.27 -5.40
C GLU A 261 -6.56 7.49 -4.71
N ILE A 262 -5.22 7.55 -4.59
CA ILE A 262 -4.52 8.71 -3.97
C ILE A 262 -4.91 10.04 -4.61
N LYS A 263 -5.06 10.07 -5.94
CA LYS A 263 -5.44 11.30 -6.68
C LYS A 263 -6.73 11.17 -7.49
N GLY A 264 -7.44 10.05 -7.41
CA GLY A 264 -8.70 9.82 -8.12
C GLY A 264 -8.53 9.75 -9.64
N ILE A 265 -7.42 9.18 -10.13
CA ILE A 265 -7.16 9.04 -11.57
C ILE A 265 -7.69 7.71 -12.09
N PRO A 266 -8.05 7.60 -13.39
CA PRO A 266 -8.57 6.36 -13.98
C PRO A 266 -7.56 5.21 -13.89
N LEU A 267 -8.05 4.00 -13.58
CA LEU A 267 -7.30 2.75 -13.61
C LEU A 267 -7.97 1.75 -14.56
N GLU A 268 -7.20 1.22 -15.48
CA GLU A 268 -7.60 0.10 -16.35
C GLU A 268 -6.70 -1.10 -16.04
N ILE A 269 -7.31 -2.24 -15.72
CA ILE A 269 -6.54 -3.46 -15.44
C ILE A 269 -6.24 -4.18 -16.73
N MET A 270 -4.96 -4.43 -16.98
CA MET A 270 -4.48 -5.14 -18.17
C MET A 270 -4.62 -6.64 -17.97
N GLU A 271 -5.53 -7.24 -18.72
CA GLU A 271 -5.80 -8.68 -18.66
C GLU A 271 -5.82 -9.30 -20.04
N LYS A 272 -5.39 -10.57 -20.14
CA LYS A 272 -5.62 -11.35 -21.35
C LYS A 272 -7.13 -11.44 -21.63
N THR A 273 -7.50 -11.17 -22.85
CA THR A 273 -8.86 -11.46 -23.32
C THR A 273 -9.15 -12.94 -23.10
N LYS A 274 -10.23 -13.27 -22.41
CA LYS A 274 -10.67 -14.67 -22.29
C LYS A 274 -11.04 -15.14 -23.70
N SER A 275 -10.21 -16.00 -24.27
CA SER A 275 -10.51 -16.74 -25.49
C SER A 275 -11.57 -17.82 -25.24
#